data_7f2f5eb1044ff5985322f48ab119debe
#
_entry.id   7f2f5eb1044ff5985322f48ab119debe
#
_cell.length_a   1.000
_cell.length_b   1.000
_cell.length_c   1.000
_cell.angle_alpha   90.00
_cell.angle_beta   90.00
_cell.angle_gamma   90.00
#
_symmetry.space_group_name_H-M   'P 1'
#
loop_
_entity.id
_entity.type
_entity.pdbx_description
1 polymer ?
#
loop_
_entity_poly.entity_id
_entity_poly.type
_entity_poly.pdbx_seq_one_letter_code
_entity_poly.pdbx_strand_id
1 'polypeptide(L)'
;MNGSFFQKLINLYLKIMENIKKGELLTTGKAKSLYESNEAEYLIMHYRDDTSAFDGKKIESLEGKGTINNKFNAFIMKYLEEEGIQTHFVDLINDTDSLVKRLNMAPVECVVRNVAAGSICKRLGLEEGIDLNPPTFEFFYKDDDLGDPMINEYHIKSFGWATEDQVKEMQVKTFE
;
A
#
# COMPACT_ATOMS: atom_id res chain seq x y z
N MET A 1 18.59 -7.54 27.15
CA MET A 1 17.27 -6.82 27.17
C MET A 1 16.39 -7.51 28.19
N ASN A 2 15.80 -6.74 29.14
CA ASN A 2 15.06 -7.34 30.26
C ASN A 2 13.78 -8.01 29.77
N GLY A 3 13.61 -9.32 30.06
CA GLY A 3 12.40 -10.09 29.72
C GLY A 3 11.08 -9.46 30.19
N SER A 4 11.12 -8.63 31.26
CA SER A 4 9.97 -7.85 31.76
C SER A 4 9.49 -6.77 30.77
N PHE A 5 10.38 -6.13 30.01
CA PHE A 5 10.00 -5.10 29.03
C PHE A 5 9.34 -5.73 27.80
N PHE A 6 9.91 -6.82 27.29
CA PHE A 6 9.36 -7.57 26.16
C PHE A 6 7.95 -8.12 26.47
N GLN A 7 7.78 -8.68 27.68
CA GLN A 7 6.46 -9.19 28.10
C GLN A 7 5.42 -8.06 28.22
N LYS A 8 5.80 -6.87 28.65
CA LYS A 8 4.88 -5.71 28.69
C LYS A 8 4.44 -5.27 27.27
N LEU A 9 5.34 -5.30 26.29
CA LEU A 9 5.03 -4.98 24.90
C LEU A 9 4.05 -6.00 24.30
N ILE A 10 4.29 -7.29 24.52
CA ILE A 10 3.37 -8.36 24.09
C ILE A 10 1.99 -8.16 24.71
N ASN A 11 1.91 -7.94 26.01
CA ASN A 11 0.64 -7.75 26.69
C ASN A 11 -0.12 -6.50 26.20
N LEU A 12 0.61 -5.41 25.91
CA LEU A 12 0.01 -4.20 25.32
C LEU A 12 -0.52 -4.48 23.91
N TYR A 13 0.25 -5.16 23.08
CA TYR A 13 -0.16 -5.57 21.74
C TYR A 13 -1.42 -6.44 21.76
N LEU A 14 -1.43 -7.49 22.59
CA LEU A 14 -2.61 -8.37 22.73
C LEU A 14 -3.84 -7.59 23.20
N LYS A 15 -3.67 -6.66 24.15
CA LYS A 15 -4.75 -5.80 24.62
C LYS A 15 -5.31 -4.89 23.51
N ILE A 16 -4.46 -4.35 22.66
CA ILE A 16 -4.89 -3.56 21.50
C ILE A 16 -5.71 -4.45 20.56
N MET A 17 -5.18 -5.60 20.16
CA MET A 17 -5.86 -6.52 19.23
C MET A 17 -7.22 -7.01 19.75
N GLU A 18 -7.34 -7.33 21.03
CA GLU A 18 -8.59 -7.77 21.65
C GLU A 18 -9.67 -6.67 21.72
N ASN A 19 -9.25 -5.40 21.78
CA ASN A 19 -10.16 -4.26 22.02
C ASN A 19 -10.32 -3.36 20.80
N ILE A 20 -9.64 -3.66 19.68
CA ILE A 20 -9.71 -2.82 18.49
C ILE A 20 -11.14 -2.78 17.92
N LYS A 21 -11.62 -1.59 17.61
CA LYS A 21 -12.96 -1.38 17.06
C LYS A 21 -12.89 -0.52 15.79
N LYS A 22 -13.66 -0.93 14.81
CA LYS A 22 -13.86 -0.17 13.57
C LYS A 22 -14.73 1.05 13.86
N GLY A 23 -14.23 2.22 13.49
CA GLY A 23 -14.88 3.51 13.62
C GLY A 23 -15.49 4.01 12.31
N GLU A 24 -15.42 5.31 12.06
CA GLU A 24 -15.97 5.95 10.88
C GLU A 24 -15.17 5.63 9.62
N LEU A 25 -15.85 5.60 8.46
CA LEU A 25 -15.22 5.45 7.16
C LEU A 25 -14.42 6.71 6.81
N LEU A 26 -13.13 6.58 6.52
CA LEU A 26 -12.27 7.67 6.09
C LEU A 26 -12.23 7.81 4.57
N THR A 27 -12.02 6.72 3.86
CA THR A 27 -11.90 6.72 2.40
C THR A 27 -12.19 5.35 1.83
N THR A 28 -12.56 5.34 0.55
CA THR A 28 -12.87 4.12 -0.20
C THR A 28 -12.12 4.15 -1.53
N GLY A 29 -11.31 3.12 -1.78
CA GLY A 29 -10.68 2.86 -3.07
C GLY A 29 -11.41 1.77 -3.86
N LYS A 30 -10.80 1.29 -4.94
CA LYS A 30 -11.40 0.32 -5.89
C LYS A 30 -11.76 -1.04 -5.26
N ALA A 31 -10.97 -1.54 -4.29
CA ALA A 31 -11.16 -2.87 -3.69
C ALA A 31 -11.13 -2.87 -2.15
N LYS A 32 -10.83 -1.75 -1.53
CA LYS A 32 -10.66 -1.63 -0.07
C LYS A 32 -11.18 -0.30 0.45
N SER A 33 -11.54 -0.29 1.74
CA SER A 33 -11.97 0.90 2.48
C SER A 33 -11.12 1.05 3.72
N LEU A 34 -10.85 2.29 4.11
CA LEU A 34 -10.07 2.62 5.29
C LEU A 34 -10.97 3.27 6.33
N TYR A 35 -10.88 2.78 7.54
CA TYR A 35 -11.71 3.21 8.67
C TYR A 35 -10.84 3.72 9.81
N GLU A 36 -11.37 4.67 10.57
CA GLU A 36 -10.85 5.00 11.89
C GLU A 36 -10.83 3.76 12.77
N SER A 37 -9.94 3.77 13.78
CA SER A 37 -10.01 2.85 14.91
C SER A 37 -10.17 3.62 16.21
N ASN A 38 -10.48 2.90 17.29
CA ASN A 38 -10.46 3.48 18.63
C ASN A 38 -9.05 3.74 19.19
N GLU A 39 -8.00 3.38 18.44
CA GLU A 39 -6.60 3.64 18.76
C GLU A 39 -6.02 4.64 17.73
N ALA A 40 -5.64 5.84 18.21
CA ALA A 40 -5.30 6.96 17.32
C ALA A 40 -4.13 6.69 16.34
N GLU A 41 -3.21 5.79 16.69
CA GLU A 41 -2.04 5.45 15.89
C GLU A 41 -2.32 4.40 14.81
N TYR A 42 -3.54 3.83 14.80
CA TYR A 42 -3.91 2.74 13.89
C TYR A 42 -5.19 3.05 13.13
N LEU A 43 -5.28 2.43 11.95
CA LEU A 43 -6.46 2.40 11.11
C LEU A 43 -6.87 0.96 10.82
N ILE A 44 -8.11 0.76 10.39
CA ILE A 44 -8.60 -0.55 9.95
C ILE A 44 -8.82 -0.51 8.44
N MET A 45 -8.07 -1.37 7.74
CA MET A 45 -8.21 -1.57 6.31
C MET A 45 -9.13 -2.75 6.05
N HIS A 46 -10.26 -2.50 5.41
CA HIS A 46 -11.26 -3.49 5.04
C HIS A 46 -11.16 -3.82 3.55
N TYR A 47 -10.99 -5.09 3.23
CA TYR A 47 -10.95 -5.60 1.87
C TYR A 47 -12.33 -6.08 1.45
N ARG A 48 -12.84 -5.54 0.33
CA ARG A 48 -14.17 -5.83 -0.18
C ARG A 48 -14.15 -6.87 -1.27
N ASP A 49 -15.28 -7.52 -1.46
CA ASP A 49 -15.51 -8.47 -2.55
C ASP A 49 -15.78 -7.78 -3.90
N ASP A 50 -15.88 -6.44 -3.90
CA ASP A 50 -16.11 -5.68 -5.12
C ASP A 50 -14.97 -5.87 -6.13
N THR A 51 -15.34 -6.07 -7.38
CA THR A 51 -14.45 -5.94 -8.54
C THR A 51 -14.91 -4.75 -9.35
N SER A 52 -13.96 -3.92 -9.75
CA SER A 52 -14.20 -2.77 -10.61
C SER A 52 -13.51 -3.00 -11.95
N ALA A 53 -14.25 -2.86 -13.03
CA ALA A 53 -13.71 -2.87 -14.39
C ALA A 53 -14.10 -1.57 -15.10
N PHE A 54 -13.31 -1.16 -16.10
CA PHE A 54 -13.52 0.04 -16.92
C PHE A 54 -13.67 1.32 -16.07
N ASP A 55 -12.70 1.58 -15.17
CA ASP A 55 -12.66 2.75 -14.29
C ASP A 55 -13.93 2.93 -13.45
N GLY A 56 -14.43 1.84 -12.86
CA GLY A 56 -15.59 1.85 -11.98
C GLY A 56 -16.96 1.78 -12.68
N LYS A 57 -17.00 1.71 -14.01
CA LYS A 57 -18.27 1.64 -14.78
C LYS A 57 -18.98 0.29 -14.62
N LYS A 58 -18.26 -0.76 -14.25
CA LYS A 58 -18.83 -2.07 -13.96
C LYS A 58 -18.32 -2.55 -12.61
N ILE A 59 -19.23 -2.72 -11.65
CA ILE A 59 -18.95 -3.27 -10.33
C ILE A 59 -19.66 -4.62 -10.25
N GLU A 60 -18.89 -5.66 -9.97
CA GLU A 60 -19.40 -7.00 -9.68
C GLU A 60 -18.86 -7.43 -8.32
N SER A 61 -19.62 -8.23 -7.58
CA SER A 61 -19.13 -8.84 -6.35
C SER A 61 -18.61 -10.24 -6.65
N LEU A 62 -17.40 -10.53 -6.20
CA LEU A 62 -16.77 -11.84 -6.28
C LEU A 62 -16.55 -12.36 -4.86
N GLU A 63 -17.43 -13.27 -4.43
CA GLU A 63 -17.42 -13.82 -3.07
C GLU A 63 -16.04 -14.37 -2.69
N GLY A 64 -15.54 -13.98 -1.52
CA GLY A 64 -14.25 -14.39 -0.99
C GLY A 64 -13.03 -13.63 -1.51
N LYS A 65 -13.19 -12.73 -2.49
CA LYS A 65 -12.07 -11.91 -3.02
C LYS A 65 -11.44 -11.05 -1.93
N GLY A 66 -12.26 -10.41 -1.07
CA GLY A 66 -11.78 -9.62 0.05
C GLY A 66 -10.92 -10.43 1.01
N THR A 67 -11.37 -11.62 1.35
CA THR A 67 -10.61 -12.57 2.20
C THR A 67 -9.27 -12.95 1.58
N ILE A 68 -9.25 -13.31 0.29
CA ILE A 68 -8.01 -13.67 -0.42
C ILE A 68 -7.06 -12.48 -0.45
N ASN A 69 -7.55 -11.30 -0.82
CA ASN A 69 -6.73 -10.09 -0.91
C ASN A 69 -6.15 -9.69 0.46
N ASN A 70 -6.94 -9.77 1.53
CA ASN A 70 -6.47 -9.46 2.87
C ASN A 70 -5.35 -10.40 3.33
N LYS A 71 -5.56 -11.72 3.18
CA LYS A 71 -4.56 -12.73 3.56
C LYS A 71 -3.30 -12.68 2.70
N PHE A 72 -3.45 -12.46 1.39
CA PHE A 72 -2.32 -12.31 0.48
C PHE A 72 -1.52 -11.03 0.79
N ASN A 73 -2.20 -9.90 1.02
CA ASN A 73 -1.54 -8.67 1.45
C ASN A 73 -0.76 -8.88 2.76
N ALA A 74 -1.36 -9.51 3.77
CA ALA A 74 -0.69 -9.79 5.03
C ALA A 74 0.56 -10.67 4.84
N PHE A 75 0.49 -11.68 3.96
CA PHE A 75 1.63 -12.51 3.62
C PHE A 75 2.78 -11.69 3.00
N ILE A 76 2.47 -10.88 1.98
CA ILE A 76 3.48 -10.04 1.31
C ILE A 76 4.07 -9.00 2.27
N MET A 77 3.26 -8.32 3.08
CA MET A 77 3.75 -7.32 4.03
C MET A 77 4.69 -7.92 5.08
N LYS A 78 4.35 -9.10 5.60
CA LYS A 78 5.23 -9.82 6.55
C LYS A 78 6.54 -10.27 5.88
N TYR A 79 6.47 -10.77 4.65
CA TYR A 79 7.66 -11.13 3.88
C TYR A 79 8.59 -9.91 3.68
N LEU A 80 8.04 -8.75 3.30
CA LEU A 80 8.83 -7.52 3.15
C LEU A 80 9.47 -7.08 4.47
N GLU A 81 8.78 -7.22 5.60
CA GLU A 81 9.33 -6.89 6.92
C GLU A 81 10.45 -7.85 7.35
N GLU A 82 10.36 -9.14 7.01
CA GLU A 82 11.42 -10.13 7.20
C GLU A 82 12.69 -9.78 6.39
N GLU A 83 12.51 -9.20 5.18
CA GLU A 83 13.60 -8.70 4.33
C GLU A 83 14.08 -7.28 4.73
N GLY A 84 13.55 -6.69 5.80
CA GLY A 84 13.99 -5.40 6.36
C GLY A 84 13.27 -4.17 5.80
N ILE A 85 12.24 -4.35 4.97
CA ILE A 85 11.41 -3.26 4.44
C ILE A 85 10.26 -3.01 5.40
N GLN A 86 10.23 -1.83 6.03
CA GLN A 86 9.15 -1.45 6.93
C GLN A 86 7.85 -1.22 6.17
N THR A 87 6.75 -1.81 6.67
CA THR A 87 5.42 -1.65 6.09
C THR A 87 4.45 -0.94 7.04
N HIS A 88 3.27 -0.60 6.53
CA HIS A 88 2.17 -0.09 7.35
C HIS A 88 1.38 -1.21 8.04
N PHE A 89 1.57 -2.45 7.67
CA PHE A 89 0.83 -3.59 8.21
C PHE A 89 1.18 -3.83 9.68
N VAL A 90 0.19 -4.20 10.48
CA VAL A 90 0.36 -4.60 11.88
C VAL A 90 -0.05 -6.04 12.06
N ASP A 91 -1.33 -6.35 11.83
CA ASP A 91 -1.82 -7.74 11.86
C ASP A 91 -3.21 -7.88 11.22
N LEU A 92 -3.64 -9.13 11.04
CA LEU A 92 -5.01 -9.47 10.67
C LEU A 92 -5.94 -9.33 11.86
N ILE A 93 -7.05 -8.61 11.72
CA ILE A 93 -8.13 -8.56 12.71
C ILE A 93 -9.10 -9.73 12.48
N ASN A 94 -9.44 -9.97 11.22
CA ASN A 94 -10.31 -11.07 10.79
C ASN A 94 -10.03 -11.40 9.30
N ASP A 95 -10.89 -12.18 8.68
CA ASP A 95 -10.71 -12.60 7.28
C ASP A 95 -10.64 -11.45 6.27
N THR A 96 -11.30 -10.32 6.53
CA THR A 96 -11.39 -9.19 5.60
C THR A 96 -10.82 -7.89 6.12
N ASP A 97 -10.45 -7.82 7.42
CA ASP A 97 -9.94 -6.61 8.06
C ASP A 97 -8.50 -6.80 8.53
N SER A 98 -7.65 -5.82 8.25
CA SER A 98 -6.30 -5.69 8.78
C SER A 98 -6.16 -4.44 9.63
N LEU A 99 -5.38 -4.53 10.70
CA LEU A 99 -4.87 -3.39 11.45
C LEU A 99 -3.64 -2.84 10.73
N VAL A 100 -3.63 -1.54 10.50
CA VAL A 100 -2.52 -0.85 9.82
C VAL A 100 -2.11 0.40 10.60
N LYS A 101 -0.85 0.79 10.52
CA LYS A 101 -0.35 2.05 11.09
C LYS A 101 -1.01 3.24 10.39
N ARG A 102 -1.36 4.28 11.16
CA ARG A 102 -1.76 5.57 10.60
C ARG A 102 -0.52 6.28 10.06
N LEU A 103 -0.44 6.46 8.75
CA LEU A 103 0.68 7.11 8.08
C LEU A 103 0.22 8.40 7.39
N ASN A 104 1.13 9.35 7.28
CA ASN A 104 0.98 10.48 6.38
C ASN A 104 1.51 10.07 5.00
N MET A 105 0.60 9.76 4.09
CA MET A 105 0.93 9.21 2.78
C MET A 105 1.44 10.30 1.83
N ALA A 106 2.62 10.09 1.25
CA ALA A 106 3.01 10.88 0.07
C ALA A 106 2.11 10.49 -1.12
N PRO A 107 1.62 11.48 -1.89
CA PRO A 107 0.76 11.20 -3.05
C PRO A 107 1.58 10.74 -4.26
N VAL A 108 2.47 9.77 -4.05
CA VAL A 108 3.46 9.31 -5.03
C VAL A 108 3.42 7.79 -5.08
N GLU A 109 3.33 7.26 -6.30
CA GLU A 109 3.52 5.84 -6.58
C GLU A 109 4.91 5.63 -7.20
N CYS A 110 5.63 4.64 -6.68
CA CYS A 110 6.93 4.21 -7.19
C CYS A 110 6.75 2.91 -7.98
N VAL A 111 7.25 2.87 -9.20
CA VAL A 111 7.08 1.72 -10.10
C VAL A 111 8.43 1.30 -10.66
N VAL A 112 8.83 0.05 -10.40
CA VAL A 112 9.94 -0.63 -11.08
C VAL A 112 9.36 -1.58 -12.13
N ARG A 113 9.94 -1.57 -13.32
CA ARG A 113 9.57 -2.51 -14.40
C ARG A 113 10.79 -3.26 -14.90
N ASN A 114 10.72 -4.56 -14.82
CA ASN A 114 11.72 -5.48 -15.40
C ASN A 114 11.35 -5.85 -16.84
N VAL A 115 10.05 -5.79 -17.16
CA VAL A 115 9.50 -6.12 -18.48
C VAL A 115 8.58 -5.00 -18.93
N ALA A 116 8.62 -4.64 -20.21
CA ALA A 116 7.72 -3.65 -20.78
C ALA A 116 6.29 -4.21 -20.80
N ALA A 117 5.39 -3.57 -20.04
CA ALA A 117 3.98 -3.92 -19.98
C ALA A 117 3.10 -2.70 -19.62
N GLY A 118 1.88 -2.68 -20.12
CA GLY A 118 0.87 -1.68 -19.77
C GLY A 118 1.22 -0.26 -20.26
N SER A 119 1.20 0.74 -19.37
CA SER A 119 1.30 2.15 -19.77
C SER A 119 2.63 2.54 -20.41
N ILE A 120 3.75 1.90 -20.05
CA ILE A 120 5.06 2.18 -20.65
C ILE A 120 5.07 1.83 -22.15
N CYS A 121 4.42 0.73 -22.54
CA CYS A 121 4.33 0.34 -23.95
C CYS A 121 3.62 1.41 -24.79
N LYS A 122 2.52 1.94 -24.28
CA LYS A 122 1.77 3.00 -24.96
C LYS A 122 2.54 4.32 -25.04
N ARG A 123 3.25 4.70 -23.96
CA ARG A 123 4.00 5.96 -23.90
C ARG A 123 5.24 5.98 -24.80
N LEU A 124 5.93 4.82 -24.91
CA LEU A 124 7.21 4.72 -25.63
C LEU A 124 7.10 3.96 -26.95
N GLY A 125 5.90 3.48 -27.32
CA GLY A 125 5.70 2.70 -28.55
C GLY A 125 6.41 1.33 -28.53
N LEU A 126 6.50 0.70 -27.34
CA LEU A 126 7.18 -0.58 -27.18
C LEU A 126 6.20 -1.74 -27.35
N GLU A 127 6.71 -2.87 -27.81
CA GLU A 127 6.00 -4.14 -27.75
C GLU A 127 5.95 -4.64 -26.29
N GLU A 128 4.85 -5.27 -25.91
CA GLU A 128 4.70 -5.88 -24.60
C GLU A 128 5.57 -7.14 -24.49
N GLY A 129 6.20 -7.34 -23.33
CA GLY A 129 7.05 -8.49 -23.07
C GLY A 129 8.55 -8.28 -23.33
N ILE A 130 8.98 -7.09 -23.76
CA ILE A 130 10.41 -6.78 -23.91
C ILE A 130 11.05 -6.67 -22.52
N ASP A 131 12.15 -7.40 -22.30
CA ASP A 131 12.97 -7.29 -21.09
C ASP A 131 13.67 -5.92 -21.04
N LEU A 132 13.54 -5.27 -19.88
CA LEU A 132 14.17 -3.97 -19.60
C LEU A 132 15.45 -4.19 -18.79
N ASN A 133 16.60 -3.97 -19.43
CA ASN A 133 17.90 -4.11 -18.77
C ASN A 133 18.77 -2.86 -19.05
N PRO A 134 19.02 -1.99 -18.04
CA PRO A 134 18.54 -2.11 -16.65
C PRO A 134 17.01 -1.95 -16.51
N PRO A 135 16.42 -2.41 -15.39
CA PRO A 135 15.02 -2.12 -15.06
C PRO A 135 14.76 -0.61 -15.04
N THR A 136 13.55 -0.21 -15.45
CA THR A 136 13.16 1.20 -15.35
C THR A 136 12.57 1.51 -13.99
N PHE A 137 12.75 2.76 -13.53
CA PHE A 137 12.11 3.32 -12.36
C PHE A 137 11.29 4.54 -12.75
N GLU A 138 10.05 4.63 -12.26
CA GLU A 138 9.12 5.71 -12.58
C GLU A 138 8.38 6.19 -11.32
N PHE A 139 8.11 7.50 -11.26
CA PHE A 139 7.19 8.08 -10.28
C PHE A 139 5.88 8.48 -10.97
N PHE A 140 4.75 8.26 -10.25
CA PHE A 140 3.44 8.73 -10.67
C PHE A 140 2.79 9.52 -9.52
N TYR A 141 2.11 10.61 -9.86
CA TYR A 141 1.27 11.33 -8.92
C TYR A 141 -0.04 10.58 -8.74
N LYS A 142 -0.39 10.27 -7.49
CA LYS A 142 -1.61 9.53 -7.15
C LYS A 142 -2.81 10.45 -7.14
N ASP A 143 -3.43 10.58 -8.30
CA ASP A 143 -4.65 11.37 -8.50
C ASP A 143 -5.47 10.71 -9.61
N ASP A 144 -6.52 9.98 -9.22
CA ASP A 144 -7.39 9.23 -10.15
C ASP A 144 -8.10 10.16 -11.16
N ASP A 145 -8.41 11.41 -10.78
CA ASP A 145 -9.07 12.39 -11.67
C ASP A 145 -8.12 12.89 -12.77
N LEU A 146 -6.83 12.91 -12.49
CA LEU A 146 -5.77 13.26 -13.43
C LEU A 146 -5.21 12.04 -14.18
N GLY A 147 -5.66 10.83 -13.86
CA GLY A 147 -5.21 9.59 -14.48
C GLY A 147 -3.78 9.20 -14.08
N ASP A 148 -3.39 9.46 -12.85
CA ASP A 148 -2.08 9.14 -12.27
C ASP A 148 -0.92 9.56 -13.19
N PRO A 149 -0.69 10.86 -13.46
CA PRO A 149 0.31 11.31 -14.41
C PRO A 149 1.74 10.99 -13.95
N MET A 150 2.60 10.63 -14.91
CA MET A 150 4.02 10.43 -14.65
C MET A 150 4.68 11.73 -14.20
N ILE A 151 5.49 11.66 -13.15
CA ILE A 151 6.23 12.79 -12.57
C ILE A 151 7.70 12.40 -12.36
N ASN A 152 8.51 13.33 -11.86
CA ASN A 152 9.88 13.08 -11.46
C ASN A 152 10.18 13.66 -10.07
N GLU A 153 11.39 13.44 -9.57
CA GLU A 153 11.83 13.88 -8.25
C GLU A 153 11.77 15.40 -8.05
N TYR A 154 11.88 16.20 -9.10
CA TYR A 154 11.77 17.66 -9.00
C TYR A 154 10.34 18.08 -8.68
N HIS A 155 9.32 17.43 -9.28
CA HIS A 155 7.92 17.68 -8.93
C HIS A 155 7.69 17.36 -7.45
N ILE A 156 8.13 16.17 -6.99
CA ILE A 156 7.94 15.70 -5.60
C ILE A 156 8.52 16.71 -4.61
N LYS A 157 9.75 17.17 -4.85
CA LYS A 157 10.44 18.14 -3.99
C LYS A 157 9.83 19.54 -4.06
N SER A 158 9.50 20.02 -5.26
CA SER A 158 8.95 21.36 -5.46
C SER A 158 7.57 21.54 -4.83
N PHE A 159 6.76 20.49 -4.79
CA PHE A 159 5.45 20.50 -4.15
C PHE A 159 5.51 20.11 -2.66
N GLY A 160 6.68 19.77 -2.13
CA GLY A 160 6.86 19.41 -0.73
C GLY A 160 6.21 18.06 -0.35
N TRP A 161 6.00 17.16 -1.30
CA TRP A 161 5.39 15.84 -1.03
C TRP A 161 6.36 14.90 -0.34
N ALA A 162 7.66 15.03 -0.60
CA ALA A 162 8.73 14.34 0.09
C ALA A 162 10.04 15.13 0.05
N THR A 163 10.92 14.88 1.01
CA THR A 163 12.28 15.42 1.04
C THR A 163 13.18 14.69 0.03
N GLU A 164 14.35 15.23 -0.26
CA GLU A 164 15.33 14.59 -1.13
C GLU A 164 15.78 13.21 -0.60
N ASP A 165 15.96 13.09 0.71
CA ASP A 165 16.36 11.81 1.32
C ASP A 165 15.23 10.78 1.25
N GLN A 166 13.98 11.18 1.46
CA GLN A 166 12.82 10.32 1.27
C GLN A 166 12.66 9.85 -0.18
N VAL A 167 12.91 10.73 -1.16
CA VAL A 167 12.89 10.35 -2.59
C VAL A 167 13.96 9.31 -2.90
N LYS A 168 15.17 9.48 -2.38
CA LYS A 168 16.24 8.47 -2.52
C LYS A 168 15.88 7.15 -1.86
N GLU A 169 15.31 7.19 -0.66
CA GLU A 169 14.85 6.00 0.04
C GLU A 169 13.75 5.27 -0.73
N MET A 170 12.75 5.99 -1.25
CA MET A 170 11.72 5.41 -2.12
C MET A 170 12.33 4.66 -3.31
N GLN A 171 13.32 5.25 -4.00
CA GLN A 171 14.01 4.61 -5.12
C GLN A 171 14.71 3.32 -4.70
N VAL A 172 15.52 3.38 -3.63
CA VAL A 172 16.29 2.21 -3.14
C VAL A 172 15.33 1.08 -2.75
N LYS A 173 14.34 1.38 -1.90
CA LYS A 173 13.39 0.39 -1.37
C LYS A 173 12.48 -0.22 -2.43
N THR A 174 12.23 0.47 -3.53
CA THR A 174 11.40 -0.08 -4.63
C THR A 174 12.20 -1.05 -5.50
N PHE A 175 13.52 -0.94 -5.55
CA PHE A 175 14.40 -1.87 -6.27
C PHE A 175 14.76 -3.12 -5.44
N GLU A 176 14.70 -3.07 -4.13
CA GLU A 176 14.88 -4.23 -3.22
C GLU A 176 13.72 -5.22 -3.33
#